data_ed5e13caafde7284c074802288919be4
#
_entry.id   ed5e13caafde7284c074802288919be4
#
_cell.length_a   1.000
_cell.length_b   1.000
_cell.length_c   1.000
_cell.angle_alpha   90.00
_cell.angle_beta   90.00
_cell.angle_gamma   90.00
#
_symmetry.space_group_name_H-M   'P 1'
#
loop_
_entity.id
_entity.type
_entity.pdbx_description
1 polymer ?
#
loop_
_entity_poly.entity_id
_entity_poly.type
_entity_poly.pdbx_seq_one_letter_code
_entity_poly.pdbx_strand_id
1 'polypeptide(L)'
;MRFVYPQGKAKALTFSYDDAQNFDRELVPIFNKYGMKATFHLNSGTLDGGIFIQKAEVAELYKGHEIAAHGVQHKNPTMLNKHQLVLEFGEDRKELEKLTGYMVQGLSYAFGAYS
;
A
#
# COMPACT_ATOMS: atom_id res chain seq x y z
N MET A 1 10.35 -25.75 19.66
CA MET A 1 9.81 -25.53 18.28
C MET A 1 10.61 -24.39 17.63
N ARG A 2 11.16 -24.62 16.43
CA ARG A 2 11.89 -23.55 15.72
C ARG A 2 11.00 -23.05 14.57
N PHE A 3 10.63 -21.78 14.61
CA PHE A 3 9.92 -21.15 13.50
C PHE A 3 10.90 -20.80 12.38
N VAL A 4 10.53 -21.11 11.16
CA VAL A 4 11.30 -20.80 9.95
C VAL A 4 10.39 -20.21 8.89
N TYR A 5 10.93 -19.38 8.01
CA TYR A 5 10.24 -18.87 6.84
C TYR A 5 10.09 -19.96 5.77
N PRO A 6 9.25 -19.74 4.74
CA PRO A 6 9.11 -20.68 3.64
C PRO A 6 10.45 -21.19 3.12
N GLN A 7 10.50 -22.45 2.70
CA GLN A 7 11.71 -23.16 2.27
C GLN A 7 12.77 -23.35 3.37
N GLY A 8 12.36 -23.30 4.66
CA GLY A 8 13.27 -23.52 5.80
C GLY A 8 14.25 -22.37 6.07
N LYS A 9 14.04 -21.19 5.51
CA LYS A 9 14.94 -20.04 5.68
C LYS A 9 14.83 -19.46 7.10
N ALA A 10 15.99 -19.07 7.66
CA ALA A 10 16.06 -18.49 8.99
C ALA A 10 15.79 -16.97 9.03
N LYS A 11 15.82 -16.29 7.88
CA LYS A 11 15.60 -14.84 7.76
C LYS A 11 14.75 -14.55 6.54
N ALA A 12 13.97 -13.48 6.63
CA ALA A 12 13.26 -12.86 5.51
C ALA A 12 13.50 -11.35 5.52
N LEU A 13 13.50 -10.76 4.33
CA LEU A 13 13.53 -9.31 4.15
C LEU A 13 12.26 -8.92 3.43
N THR A 14 11.57 -7.92 3.97
CA THR A 14 10.37 -7.32 3.37
C THR A 14 10.58 -5.82 3.18
N PHE A 15 9.95 -5.29 2.14
CA PHE A 15 9.94 -3.87 1.85
C PHE A 15 8.50 -3.36 1.93
N SER A 16 8.30 -2.22 2.58
CA SER A 16 7.00 -1.61 2.78
C SER A 16 7.14 -0.11 2.56
N TYR A 17 6.33 0.45 1.66
CA TYR A 17 6.34 1.86 1.28
C TYR A 17 4.93 2.42 1.29
N ASP A 18 4.80 3.69 1.65
CA ASP A 18 3.54 4.37 1.82
C ASP A 18 3.38 5.54 0.83
N ASP A 19 2.16 6.06 0.70
CA ASP A 19 1.74 7.31 0.07
C ASP A 19 1.66 7.35 -1.46
N ALA A 20 2.23 6.43 -2.20
CA ALA A 20 2.21 6.43 -3.68
C ALA A 20 2.74 7.74 -4.30
N GLN A 21 3.85 8.25 -3.83
CA GLN A 21 4.48 9.43 -4.41
C GLN A 21 5.15 9.09 -5.75
N ASN A 22 5.36 10.11 -6.58
CA ASN A 22 5.92 9.94 -7.93
C ASN A 22 7.32 9.28 -7.98
N PHE A 23 8.05 9.24 -6.85
CA PHE A 23 9.31 8.49 -6.70
C PHE A 23 9.15 6.98 -6.91
N ASP A 24 7.96 6.44 -6.76
CA ASP A 24 7.68 5.03 -7.03
C ASP A 24 7.93 4.66 -8.50
N ARG A 25 7.84 5.62 -9.43
CA ARG A 25 8.21 5.40 -10.85
C ARG A 25 9.68 5.06 -11.04
N GLU A 26 10.55 5.46 -10.11
CA GLU A 26 11.97 5.11 -10.10
C GLU A 26 12.23 3.88 -9.23
N LEU A 27 11.58 3.78 -8.08
CA LEU A 27 11.78 2.74 -7.09
C LEU A 27 11.33 1.35 -7.58
N VAL A 28 10.12 1.27 -8.15
CA VAL A 28 9.54 -0.01 -8.60
C VAL A 28 10.40 -0.69 -9.68
N PRO A 29 10.88 0.01 -10.72
CA PRO A 29 11.83 -0.58 -11.67
C PRO A 29 13.11 -1.11 -11.04
N ILE A 30 13.60 -0.48 -9.98
CA ILE A 30 14.78 -0.98 -9.25
C ILE A 30 14.47 -2.31 -8.58
N PHE A 31 13.33 -2.42 -7.88
CA PHE A 31 12.91 -3.70 -7.29
C PHE A 31 12.74 -4.79 -8.35
N ASN A 32 12.10 -4.45 -9.47
CA ASN A 32 11.91 -5.38 -10.59
C ASN A 32 13.25 -5.87 -11.16
N LYS A 33 14.21 -4.97 -11.35
CA LYS A 33 15.55 -5.29 -11.84
C LYS A 33 16.28 -6.32 -10.97
N TYR A 34 16.11 -6.23 -9.65
CA TYR A 34 16.76 -7.14 -8.71
C TYR A 34 15.86 -8.30 -8.25
N GLY A 35 14.69 -8.48 -8.84
CA GLY A 35 13.75 -9.55 -8.47
C GLY A 35 13.19 -9.42 -7.06
N MET A 36 13.21 -8.21 -6.48
CA MET A 36 12.70 -7.94 -5.15
C MET A 36 11.18 -7.68 -5.18
N LYS A 37 10.51 -7.99 -4.09
CA LYS A 37 9.07 -7.72 -3.91
C LYS A 37 8.86 -6.76 -2.76
N ALA A 38 7.85 -5.91 -2.89
CA ALA A 38 7.46 -4.92 -1.88
C ALA A 38 5.94 -4.85 -1.75
N THR A 39 5.49 -4.30 -0.62
CA THR A 39 4.12 -3.86 -0.41
C THR A 39 4.08 -2.34 -0.50
N PHE A 40 3.18 -1.81 -1.30
CA PHE A 40 2.94 -0.38 -1.44
C PHE A 40 1.55 -0.04 -0.88
N HIS A 41 1.52 0.79 0.15
CA HIS A 41 0.29 1.24 0.79
C HIS A 41 -0.13 2.56 0.16
N LEU A 42 -1.25 2.55 -0.55
CA LEU A 42 -1.71 3.69 -1.33
C LEU A 42 -2.88 4.40 -0.65
N ASN A 43 -2.94 5.70 -0.85
CA ASN A 43 -4.08 6.55 -0.46
C ASN A 43 -4.91 6.87 -1.70
N SER A 44 -6.04 6.23 -1.88
CA SER A 44 -6.84 6.34 -3.11
C SER A 44 -7.33 7.77 -3.41
N GLY A 45 -7.54 8.57 -2.38
CA GLY A 45 -7.99 9.95 -2.52
C GLY A 45 -6.90 10.98 -2.80
N THR A 46 -5.61 10.62 -2.68
CA THR A 46 -4.48 11.49 -3.03
C THR A 46 -3.93 11.21 -4.43
N LEU A 47 -4.22 10.04 -4.99
CA LEU A 47 -3.86 9.71 -6.37
C LEU A 47 -4.37 10.79 -7.35
N ASP A 48 -3.68 10.96 -8.47
CA ASP A 48 -3.89 12.03 -9.46
C ASP A 48 -3.51 13.44 -8.96
N GLY A 49 -3.12 13.60 -7.69
CA GLY A 49 -2.55 14.84 -7.18
C GLY A 49 -1.12 15.07 -7.69
N GLY A 50 -0.65 16.33 -7.65
CA GLY A 50 0.58 16.76 -8.35
C GLY A 50 1.87 15.98 -8.09
N ILE A 51 2.06 15.45 -6.87
CA ILE A 51 3.26 14.68 -6.51
C ILE A 51 2.99 13.16 -6.41
N PHE A 52 1.77 12.73 -6.66
CA PHE A 52 1.35 11.35 -6.52
C PHE A 52 1.23 10.61 -7.87
N ILE A 53 1.20 9.30 -7.79
CA ILE A 53 0.96 8.42 -8.93
C ILE A 53 -0.46 8.66 -9.48
N GLN A 54 -0.60 8.56 -10.81
CA GLN A 54 -1.91 8.63 -11.44
C GLN A 54 -2.67 7.30 -11.30
N LYS A 55 -3.97 7.36 -11.07
CA LYS A 55 -4.82 6.15 -10.97
C LYS A 55 -4.66 5.20 -12.15
N ALA A 56 -4.53 5.76 -13.36
CA ALA A 56 -4.35 4.98 -14.58
C ALA A 56 -3.04 4.17 -14.61
N GLU A 57 -2.03 4.56 -13.84
CA GLU A 57 -0.74 3.87 -13.79
C GLU A 57 -0.71 2.72 -12.76
N VAL A 58 -1.59 2.75 -11.75
CA VAL A 58 -1.50 1.89 -10.56
C VAL A 58 -1.36 0.41 -10.92
N ALA A 59 -2.24 -0.12 -11.76
CA ALA A 59 -2.25 -1.54 -12.09
C ALA A 59 -0.96 -2.00 -12.79
N GLU A 60 -0.42 -1.18 -13.69
CA GLU A 60 0.78 -1.55 -14.46
C GLU A 60 2.07 -1.25 -13.69
N LEU A 61 2.15 -0.10 -13.02
CA LEU A 61 3.34 0.29 -12.27
C LEU A 61 3.66 -0.72 -11.17
N TYR A 62 2.67 -1.07 -10.34
CA TYR A 62 2.88 -1.98 -9.20
C TYR A 62 2.71 -3.47 -9.52
N LYS A 63 2.63 -3.82 -10.80
CA LYS A 63 2.48 -5.21 -11.23
C LYS A 63 3.56 -6.13 -10.65
N GLY A 64 3.12 -7.18 -9.97
CA GLY A 64 4.03 -8.13 -9.31
C GLY A 64 4.44 -7.73 -7.89
N HIS A 65 3.95 -6.59 -7.39
CA HIS A 65 4.05 -6.16 -5.99
C HIS A 65 2.68 -6.23 -5.32
N GLU A 66 2.65 -6.17 -3.99
CA GLU A 66 1.40 -6.05 -3.24
C GLU A 66 0.98 -4.59 -3.17
N ILE A 67 -0.31 -4.31 -3.41
CA ILE A 67 -0.95 -3.05 -3.07
C ILE A 67 -1.78 -3.25 -1.80
N ALA A 68 -1.63 -2.34 -0.85
CA ALA A 68 -2.34 -2.30 0.41
C ALA A 68 -2.97 -0.92 0.65
N ALA A 69 -3.94 -0.87 1.55
CA ALA A 69 -4.64 0.37 1.89
C ALA A 69 -3.84 1.23 2.90
N HIS A 70 -3.98 2.55 2.79
CA HIS A 70 -3.38 3.52 3.72
C HIS A 70 -4.36 4.63 4.16
N GLY A 71 -5.63 4.45 3.83
CA GLY A 71 -6.70 5.42 4.03
C GLY A 71 -6.90 6.34 2.82
N VAL A 72 -8.14 6.82 2.64
CA VAL A 72 -8.48 7.66 1.48
C VAL A 72 -7.66 8.94 1.46
N GLN A 73 -7.57 9.63 2.60
CA GLN A 73 -6.99 10.99 2.73
C GLN A 73 -5.79 11.05 3.68
N HIS A 74 -5.18 9.92 3.99
CA HIS A 74 -4.06 9.86 4.94
C HIS A 74 -4.38 10.51 6.30
N LYS A 75 -5.59 10.33 6.81
CA LYS A 75 -6.00 10.90 8.10
C LYS A 75 -5.45 10.10 9.27
N ASN A 76 -5.10 10.81 10.35
CA ASN A 76 -4.69 10.16 11.59
C ASN A 76 -5.89 9.37 12.18
N PRO A 77 -5.82 8.04 12.27
CA PRO A 77 -6.95 7.22 12.72
C PRO A 77 -7.40 7.49 14.15
N THR A 78 -6.51 7.96 15.04
CA THR A 78 -6.87 8.28 16.42
C THR A 78 -7.73 9.54 16.56
N MET A 79 -7.79 10.35 15.49
CA MET A 79 -8.61 11.56 15.43
C MET A 79 -10.00 11.32 14.81
N LEU A 80 -10.27 10.08 14.37
CA LEU A 80 -11.51 9.73 13.69
C LEU A 80 -12.44 8.96 14.62
N ASN A 81 -13.74 9.21 14.51
CA ASN A 81 -14.73 8.36 15.14
C ASN A 81 -14.91 7.05 14.35
N LYS A 82 -15.61 6.08 14.92
CA LYS A 82 -15.80 4.75 14.34
C LYS A 82 -16.38 4.78 12.92
N HIS A 83 -17.34 5.64 12.65
CA HIS A 83 -17.95 5.77 11.32
C HIS A 83 -16.95 6.33 10.31
N GLN A 84 -16.19 7.35 10.70
CA GLN A 84 -15.16 7.95 9.86
C GLN A 84 -14.02 6.96 9.57
N LEU A 85 -13.63 6.10 10.53
CA LEU A 85 -12.65 5.04 10.32
C LEU A 85 -13.11 4.04 9.25
N VAL A 86 -14.38 3.61 9.33
CA VAL A 86 -14.94 2.68 8.33
C VAL A 86 -14.92 3.30 6.93
N LEU A 87 -15.26 4.58 6.82
CA LEU A 87 -15.19 5.29 5.53
C LEU A 87 -13.74 5.46 5.05
N GLU A 88 -12.85 5.92 5.92
CA GLU A 88 -11.45 6.18 5.54
C GLU A 88 -10.73 4.92 5.02
N PHE A 89 -10.90 3.78 5.68
CA PHE A 89 -10.22 2.55 5.27
C PHE A 89 -11.07 1.67 4.34
N GLY A 90 -12.39 1.63 4.54
CA GLY A 90 -13.28 0.82 3.72
C GLY A 90 -13.42 1.34 2.29
N GLU A 91 -13.58 2.64 2.12
CA GLU A 91 -13.65 3.24 0.77
C GLU A 91 -12.28 3.23 0.07
N ASP A 92 -11.18 3.43 0.82
CA ASP A 92 -9.84 3.30 0.28
C ASP A 92 -9.62 1.91 -0.33
N ARG A 93 -9.90 0.86 0.43
CA ARG A 93 -9.83 -0.52 -0.05
C ARG A 93 -10.65 -0.73 -1.32
N LYS A 94 -11.93 -0.29 -1.34
CA LYS A 94 -12.81 -0.45 -2.49
C LYS A 94 -12.26 0.23 -3.76
N GLU A 95 -11.75 1.46 -3.61
CA GLU A 95 -11.17 2.18 -4.74
C GLU A 95 -9.90 1.50 -5.26
N LEU A 96 -9.02 1.05 -4.38
CA LEU A 96 -7.82 0.31 -4.77
C LEU A 96 -8.16 -1.03 -5.44
N GLU A 97 -9.18 -1.75 -4.97
CA GLU A 97 -9.68 -2.98 -5.61
C GLU A 97 -10.21 -2.74 -7.03
N LYS A 98 -10.85 -1.59 -7.28
CA LYS A 98 -11.27 -1.20 -8.64
C LYS A 98 -10.07 -0.95 -9.57
N LEU A 99 -9.02 -0.32 -9.05
CA LEU A 99 -7.82 0.01 -9.82
C LEU A 99 -6.97 -1.23 -10.12
N THR A 100 -6.90 -2.18 -9.19
CA THR A 100 -6.04 -3.36 -9.29
C THR A 100 -6.72 -4.58 -9.89
N GLY A 101 -8.04 -4.69 -9.73
CA GLY A 101 -8.82 -5.85 -10.16
C GLY A 101 -8.69 -7.07 -9.25
N TYR A 102 -8.09 -6.92 -8.05
CA TYR A 102 -7.99 -8.01 -7.06
C TYR A 102 -8.30 -7.52 -5.65
N MET A 103 -8.50 -8.46 -4.73
CA MET A 103 -8.79 -8.18 -3.32
C MET A 103 -7.56 -7.57 -2.62
N VAL A 104 -7.71 -6.36 -2.08
CA VAL A 104 -6.69 -5.70 -1.25
C VAL A 104 -6.81 -6.22 0.19
N GLN A 105 -5.75 -6.81 0.72
CA GLN A 105 -5.75 -7.47 2.03
C GLN A 105 -4.96 -6.72 3.10
N GLY A 106 -3.94 -5.97 2.70
CA GLY A 106 -3.05 -5.24 3.60
C GLY A 106 -3.58 -3.86 3.98
N LEU A 107 -3.16 -3.38 5.14
CA LEU A 107 -3.45 -2.03 5.64
C LEU A 107 -2.28 -1.54 6.49
N SER A 108 -1.88 -0.28 6.32
CA SER A 108 -1.05 0.44 7.28
C SER A 108 -1.76 1.70 7.79
N TYR A 109 -1.51 2.05 9.05
CA TYR A 109 -2.09 3.26 9.64
C TYR A 109 -1.26 4.49 9.33
N ALA A 110 -1.90 5.52 8.83
CA ALA A 110 -1.28 6.83 8.65
C ALA A 110 -0.63 7.31 9.95
N PHE A 111 0.60 7.83 9.85
CA PHE A 111 1.43 8.26 10.99
C PHE A 111 1.81 7.15 11.97
N GLY A 112 1.54 5.87 11.67
CA GLY A 112 1.70 4.78 12.63
C GLY A 112 0.82 4.93 13.88
N ALA A 113 -0.26 5.73 13.79
CA ALA A 113 -1.09 6.09 14.93
C ALA A 113 -2.18 5.04 15.18
N TYR A 114 -2.26 4.59 16.44
CA TYR A 114 -3.31 3.67 16.92
C TYR A 114 -3.63 3.95 18.39
N SER A 115 -4.75 3.50 18.82
CA SER A 115 -5.19 3.64 20.23
C SER A 115 -5.72 2.31 20.77
#